data_51c562b87499a4a286510880963d71af
#
_entry.id   51c562b87499a4a286510880963d71af
#
_cell.length_a   1.000
_cell.length_b   1.000
_cell.length_c   1.000
_cell.angle_alpha   90.00
_cell.angle_beta   90.00
_cell.angle_gamma   90.00
#
_symmetry.space_group_name_H-M   'P 1'
#
loop_
_entity.id
_entity.type
_entity.pdbx_description
1 polymer ?
#
loop_
_entity_poly.entity_id
_entity_poly.type
_entity_poly.pdbx_seq_one_letter_code
_entity_poly.pdbx_strand_id
1 'polypeptide(L)'
;MSDLKRTVDIQSVPLFVSALPVLQTLKEAGHEAVFVGGSVRDLVLGKEISDVDIATSATPEEVKSLFSHTVDVGIEHGTVLVLHHHDSYEVTTFRTEGTYQDFRHPDSVTFVRSLEEDLMRRDFTINALAVNDQEEIVDYFGGIEDLEREIIRCVGNPMERFNEDALRMMRAVRFAGQLGFTIESDTFNAIRTLKANLERVAVERMKVEFEKMILSP
;
A
#
# COMPACT_ATOMS: atom_id res chain seq x y z
N MET A 1 22.32 13.64 13.00
CA MET A 1 21.41 13.13 11.97
C MET A 1 21.96 11.78 11.59
N SER A 2 21.36 10.70 12.09
CA SER A 2 21.81 9.34 11.78
C SER A 2 21.48 9.07 10.32
N ASP A 3 22.47 8.62 9.55
CA ASP A 3 22.24 8.00 8.24
C ASP A 3 21.40 6.74 8.48
N LEU A 4 20.09 6.89 8.47
CA LEU A 4 19.15 5.78 8.47
C LEU A 4 19.48 4.92 7.25
N LYS A 5 19.74 3.65 7.49
CA LYS A 5 19.92 2.67 6.42
C LYS A 5 18.65 2.69 5.57
N ARG A 6 18.70 3.38 4.45
CA ARG A 6 17.63 3.37 3.43
C ARG A 6 17.65 2.08 2.61
N THR A 7 18.16 1.00 3.20
CA THR A 7 18.25 -0.31 2.57
C THR A 7 17.72 -1.38 3.50
N VAL A 8 17.10 -2.40 2.91
CA VAL A 8 16.58 -3.59 3.58
C VAL A 8 17.10 -4.84 2.90
N ASP A 9 17.13 -5.96 3.59
CA ASP A 9 17.58 -7.24 3.03
C ASP A 9 16.36 -8.03 2.53
N ILE A 10 16.01 -7.87 1.25
CA ILE A 10 14.94 -8.65 0.61
C ILE A 10 15.37 -10.08 0.31
N GLN A 11 16.68 -10.34 0.23
CA GLN A 11 17.21 -11.67 -0.07
C GLN A 11 17.02 -12.66 1.09
N SER A 12 16.89 -12.15 2.31
CA SER A 12 16.60 -12.99 3.49
C SER A 12 15.15 -13.46 3.57
N VAL A 13 14.24 -12.90 2.75
CA VAL A 13 12.80 -13.18 2.78
C VAL A 13 12.38 -13.95 1.52
N PRO A 14 12.04 -15.25 1.63
CA PRO A 14 11.73 -16.08 0.47
C PRO A 14 10.63 -15.53 -0.45
N LEU A 15 9.61 -14.87 0.11
CA LEU A 15 8.51 -14.27 -0.68
C LEU A 15 9.00 -13.15 -1.60
N PHE A 16 9.91 -12.28 -1.14
CA PHE A 16 10.50 -11.26 -1.99
C PHE A 16 11.40 -11.89 -3.07
N VAL A 17 12.20 -12.88 -2.70
CA VAL A 17 13.07 -13.59 -3.66
C VAL A 17 12.27 -14.24 -4.77
N SER A 18 11.14 -14.89 -4.42
CA SER A 18 10.24 -15.50 -5.40
C SER A 18 9.55 -14.48 -6.31
N ALA A 19 9.30 -13.26 -5.82
CA ALA A 19 8.67 -12.18 -6.58
C ALA A 19 9.65 -11.38 -7.46
N LEU A 20 10.96 -11.43 -7.17
CA LEU A 20 11.99 -10.69 -7.93
C LEU A 20 11.93 -10.92 -9.46
N PRO A 21 11.74 -12.15 -9.99
CA PRO A 21 11.66 -12.35 -11.42
C PRO A 21 10.50 -11.57 -12.09
N VAL A 22 9.37 -11.42 -11.39
CA VAL A 22 8.24 -10.63 -11.89
C VAL A 22 8.61 -9.16 -11.97
N LEU A 23 9.23 -8.63 -10.92
CA LEU A 23 9.70 -7.24 -10.87
C LEU A 23 10.77 -6.97 -11.94
N GLN A 24 11.73 -7.89 -12.11
CA GLN A 24 12.79 -7.78 -13.12
C GLN A 24 12.24 -7.80 -14.55
N THR A 25 11.27 -8.67 -14.85
CA THR A 25 10.61 -8.71 -16.17
C THR A 25 9.99 -7.35 -16.53
N LEU A 26 9.31 -6.71 -15.59
CA LEU A 26 8.74 -5.36 -15.79
C LEU A 26 9.83 -4.32 -16.06
N LYS A 27 10.94 -4.36 -15.31
CA LYS A 27 12.06 -3.42 -15.47
C LYS A 27 12.82 -3.63 -16.78
N GLU A 28 13.04 -4.87 -17.19
CA GLU A 28 13.67 -5.20 -18.47
C GLU A 28 12.84 -4.73 -19.68
N ALA A 29 11.51 -4.68 -19.52
CA ALA A 29 10.59 -4.10 -20.50
C ALA A 29 10.56 -2.55 -20.49
N GLY A 30 11.35 -1.90 -19.61
CA GLY A 30 11.47 -0.45 -19.52
C GLY A 30 10.48 0.22 -18.59
N HIS A 31 9.79 -0.53 -17.76
CA HIS A 31 8.86 0.00 -16.75
C HIS A 31 9.54 0.15 -15.39
N GLU A 32 9.12 1.15 -14.63
CA GLU A 32 9.42 1.20 -13.21
C GLU A 32 8.62 0.13 -12.49
N ALA A 33 9.24 -0.61 -11.57
CA ALA A 33 8.58 -1.60 -10.74
C ALA A 33 9.24 -1.68 -9.37
N VAL A 34 8.42 -1.74 -8.32
CA VAL A 34 8.84 -1.76 -6.92
C VAL A 34 7.92 -2.63 -6.08
N PHE A 35 8.41 -3.16 -4.98
CA PHE A 35 7.59 -3.73 -3.92
C PHE A 35 6.98 -2.62 -3.07
N VAL A 36 5.74 -2.78 -2.62
CA VAL A 36 5.00 -1.71 -1.94
C VAL A 36 4.15 -2.22 -0.76
N GLY A 37 3.67 -1.30 0.05
CA GLY A 37 2.59 -1.52 0.99
C GLY A 37 2.98 -2.21 2.29
N GLY A 38 2.08 -3.08 2.77
CA GLY A 38 2.22 -3.75 4.07
C GLY A 38 3.45 -4.63 4.18
N SER A 39 3.82 -5.33 3.11
CA SER A 39 5.01 -6.18 3.08
C SER A 39 6.31 -5.39 3.29
N VAL A 40 6.41 -4.19 2.71
CA VAL A 40 7.57 -3.32 2.89
C VAL A 40 7.66 -2.82 4.34
N ARG A 41 6.54 -2.36 4.91
CA ARG A 41 6.46 -2.00 6.33
C ARG A 41 6.90 -3.16 7.23
N ASP A 42 6.37 -4.34 7.00
CA ASP A 42 6.64 -5.51 7.84
C ASP A 42 8.07 -6.00 7.67
N LEU A 43 8.65 -5.87 6.47
CA LEU A 43 10.07 -6.09 6.23
C LEU A 43 10.96 -5.15 7.06
N VAL A 44 10.65 -3.85 7.08
CA VAL A 44 11.38 -2.84 7.87
C VAL A 44 11.27 -3.13 9.37
N LEU A 45 10.11 -3.60 9.83
CA LEU A 45 9.85 -3.96 11.24
C LEU A 45 10.39 -5.34 11.63
N GLY A 46 10.93 -6.12 10.68
CA GLY A 46 11.36 -7.51 10.93
C GLY A 46 10.22 -8.44 11.32
N LYS A 47 9.00 -8.16 10.85
CA LYS A 47 7.80 -8.97 11.10
C LYS A 47 7.64 -10.04 10.02
N GLU A 48 6.79 -11.05 10.32
CA GLU A 48 6.40 -12.06 9.33
C GLU A 48 5.61 -11.42 8.18
N ILE A 49 5.94 -11.83 6.95
CA ILE A 49 5.36 -11.33 5.71
C ILE A 49 4.51 -12.42 5.10
N SER A 50 3.24 -12.14 4.82
CA SER A 50 2.27 -13.09 4.27
C SER A 50 2.11 -13.01 2.76
N ASP A 51 2.30 -11.83 2.20
CA ASP A 51 2.10 -11.50 0.78
C ASP A 51 3.06 -10.41 0.33
N VAL A 52 3.25 -10.26 -0.97
CA VAL A 52 4.11 -9.23 -1.55
C VAL A 52 3.40 -8.62 -2.73
N ASP A 53 3.17 -7.31 -2.66
CA ASP A 53 2.55 -6.52 -3.72
C ASP A 53 3.61 -5.81 -4.56
N ILE A 54 3.39 -5.76 -5.88
CA ILE A 54 4.23 -5.03 -6.83
C ILE A 54 3.42 -3.86 -7.40
N ALA A 55 4.02 -2.68 -7.41
CA ALA A 55 3.50 -1.53 -8.13
C ALA A 55 4.41 -1.21 -9.32
N THR A 56 3.82 -0.79 -10.46
CA THR A 56 4.57 -0.55 -11.70
C THR A 56 4.02 0.61 -12.50
N SER A 57 4.87 1.21 -13.34
CA SER A 57 4.45 2.17 -14.36
C SER A 57 3.82 1.52 -15.60
N ALA A 58 3.88 0.18 -15.73
CA ALA A 58 3.22 -0.56 -16.79
C ALA A 58 1.70 -0.50 -16.64
N THR A 59 0.96 -0.27 -17.73
CA THR A 59 -0.50 -0.41 -17.74
C THR A 59 -0.92 -1.87 -17.59
N PRO A 60 -2.17 -2.18 -17.22
CA PRO A 60 -2.64 -3.56 -17.13
C PRO A 60 -2.42 -4.36 -18.43
N GLU A 61 -2.63 -3.73 -19.59
CA GLU A 61 -2.41 -4.33 -20.90
C GLU A 61 -0.93 -4.63 -21.16
N GLU A 62 -0.04 -3.71 -20.78
CA GLU A 62 1.42 -3.90 -20.85
C GLU A 62 1.84 -5.08 -19.94
N VAL A 63 1.35 -5.13 -18.69
CA VAL A 63 1.60 -6.26 -17.78
C VAL A 63 1.14 -7.58 -18.41
N LYS A 64 -0.10 -7.64 -18.92
CA LYS A 64 -0.64 -8.84 -19.56
C LYS A 64 0.15 -9.28 -20.80
N SER A 65 0.79 -8.36 -21.50
CA SER A 65 1.63 -8.68 -22.66
C SER A 65 2.98 -9.29 -22.28
N LEU A 66 3.48 -9.01 -21.08
CA LEU A 66 4.77 -9.48 -20.60
C LEU A 66 4.72 -10.86 -19.94
N PHE A 67 3.55 -11.27 -19.43
CA PHE A 67 3.41 -12.54 -18.70
C PHE A 67 2.42 -13.46 -19.38
N SER A 68 2.79 -14.74 -19.54
CA SER A 68 1.97 -15.75 -20.21
C SER A 68 0.72 -16.16 -19.44
N HIS A 69 0.72 -15.99 -18.12
CA HIS A 69 -0.38 -16.42 -17.25
C HIS A 69 -0.75 -15.27 -16.31
N THR A 70 -1.90 -14.64 -16.59
CA THR A 70 -2.45 -13.54 -15.81
C THR A 70 -3.94 -13.74 -15.58
N VAL A 71 -4.45 -13.17 -14.47
CA VAL A 71 -5.87 -13.14 -14.14
C VAL A 71 -6.30 -11.70 -13.82
N ASP A 72 -7.42 -11.28 -14.39
CA ASP A 72 -7.99 -9.96 -14.12
C ASP A 72 -8.72 -10.00 -12.77
N VAL A 73 -8.16 -9.34 -11.75
CA VAL A 73 -8.72 -9.31 -10.38
C VAL A 73 -9.21 -7.93 -9.94
N GLY A 74 -8.99 -6.92 -10.75
CA GLY A 74 -9.35 -5.52 -10.48
C GLY A 74 -8.80 -4.62 -11.57
N ILE A 75 -8.99 -5.02 -12.82
CA ILE A 75 -8.40 -4.32 -13.98
C ILE A 75 -8.87 -2.87 -14.10
N GLU A 76 -10.12 -2.58 -13.70
CA GLU A 76 -10.66 -1.23 -13.61
C GLU A 76 -9.94 -0.37 -12.57
N HIS A 77 -9.26 -1.01 -11.62
CA HIS A 77 -8.43 -0.37 -10.61
C HIS A 77 -6.93 -0.53 -10.90
N GLY A 78 -6.57 -1.11 -12.05
CA GLY A 78 -5.19 -1.27 -12.49
C GLY A 78 -4.47 -2.48 -11.94
N THR A 79 -5.16 -3.45 -11.30
CA THR A 79 -4.53 -4.64 -10.71
C THR A 79 -4.70 -5.86 -11.61
N VAL A 80 -3.58 -6.52 -11.90
CA VAL A 80 -3.49 -7.80 -12.61
C VAL A 80 -2.79 -8.80 -11.70
N LEU A 81 -3.35 -9.99 -11.55
CA LEU A 81 -2.69 -11.09 -10.86
C LEU A 81 -1.77 -11.83 -11.86
N VAL A 82 -0.49 -11.80 -11.60
CA VAL A 82 0.52 -12.52 -12.37
C VAL A 82 0.78 -13.88 -11.72
N LEU A 83 0.58 -14.95 -12.46
CA LEU A 83 0.90 -16.31 -12.01
C LEU A 83 2.32 -16.66 -12.47
N HIS A 84 3.22 -16.86 -11.51
CA HIS A 84 4.62 -17.19 -11.79
C HIS A 84 5.05 -18.41 -10.97
N HIS A 85 5.45 -19.47 -11.66
CA HIS A 85 5.68 -20.80 -11.07
C HIS A 85 4.46 -21.29 -10.28
N HIS A 86 4.55 -21.41 -8.96
CA HIS A 86 3.47 -21.88 -8.08
C HIS A 86 2.85 -20.74 -7.25
N ASP A 87 3.29 -19.51 -7.46
CA ASP A 87 2.88 -18.34 -6.71
C ASP A 87 2.07 -17.37 -7.57
N SER A 88 1.37 -16.46 -6.91
CA SER A 88 0.61 -15.40 -7.55
C SER A 88 0.96 -14.05 -6.93
N TYR A 89 1.13 -13.05 -7.78
CA TYR A 89 1.54 -11.70 -7.37
C TYR A 89 0.55 -10.67 -7.88
N GLU A 90 0.07 -9.82 -7.00
CA GLU A 90 -0.70 -8.65 -7.39
C GLU A 90 0.25 -7.59 -7.97
N VAL A 91 0.06 -7.28 -9.25
CA VAL A 91 0.80 -6.23 -9.95
C VAL A 91 -0.17 -5.10 -10.26
N THR A 92 0.03 -3.96 -9.62
CA THR A 92 -0.84 -2.80 -9.73
C THR A 92 -0.15 -1.66 -10.45
N THR A 93 -0.80 -1.13 -11.48
CA THR A 93 -0.34 0.06 -12.20
C THR A 93 -0.37 1.27 -11.28
N PHE A 94 0.67 2.11 -11.32
CA PHE A 94 0.67 3.40 -10.64
C PHE A 94 -0.54 4.22 -11.06
N ARG A 95 -1.25 4.76 -10.08
CA ARG A 95 -2.49 5.47 -10.34
C ARG A 95 -2.71 6.64 -9.40
N THR A 96 -3.45 7.61 -9.88
CA THR A 96 -4.14 8.59 -9.06
C THR A 96 -5.63 8.28 -9.04
N GLU A 97 -6.30 8.75 -8.04
CA GLU A 97 -7.72 8.55 -7.83
C GLU A 97 -8.40 9.91 -7.89
N GLY A 98 -9.51 9.98 -8.64
CA GLY A 98 -10.31 11.20 -8.77
C GLY A 98 -11.09 11.51 -7.49
N THR A 99 -12.14 12.35 -7.61
CA THR A 99 -13.00 12.69 -6.47
C THR A 99 -13.81 11.49 -6.01
N TYR A 100 -14.09 11.44 -4.71
CA TYR A 100 -14.88 10.37 -4.10
C TYR A 100 -16.27 10.91 -3.75
N GLN A 101 -17.32 10.30 -4.32
CA GLN A 101 -18.70 10.72 -4.07
C GLN A 101 -19.39 9.87 -2.98
N ASP A 102 -18.96 8.64 -2.80
CA ASP A 102 -19.59 7.65 -1.92
C ASP A 102 -18.72 7.16 -0.75
N PHE A 103 -17.62 7.87 -0.44
CA PHE A 103 -16.63 7.49 0.58
C PHE A 103 -15.94 6.14 0.33
N ARG A 104 -15.88 5.70 -0.94
CA ARG A 104 -15.26 4.42 -1.30
C ARG A 104 -14.63 4.42 -2.68
N HIS A 105 -15.41 4.80 -3.69
CA HIS A 105 -14.99 4.68 -5.06
C HIS A 105 -14.60 6.06 -5.61
N PRO A 106 -13.40 6.20 -6.15
CA PRO A 106 -13.09 7.39 -6.92
C PRO A 106 -13.94 7.41 -8.19
N ASP A 107 -14.40 8.58 -8.61
CA ASP A 107 -15.15 8.76 -9.86
C ASP A 107 -14.36 8.29 -11.07
N SER A 108 -13.04 8.34 -10.97
CA SER A 108 -12.12 7.95 -12.02
C SER A 108 -10.80 7.45 -11.42
N VAL A 109 -10.19 6.51 -12.12
CA VAL A 109 -8.82 6.07 -11.89
C VAL A 109 -8.01 6.50 -13.11
N THR A 110 -6.92 7.22 -12.87
CA THR A 110 -6.00 7.64 -13.92
C THR A 110 -4.65 6.96 -13.70
N PHE A 111 -4.21 6.19 -14.68
CA PHE A 111 -2.90 5.58 -14.64
C PHE A 111 -1.83 6.64 -14.84
N VAL A 112 -0.82 6.61 -13.98
CA VAL A 112 0.30 7.56 -13.99
C VAL A 112 1.62 6.80 -14.09
N ARG A 113 2.70 7.54 -14.34
CA ARG A 113 4.04 6.92 -14.40
C ARG A 113 4.92 7.32 -13.20
N SER A 114 4.36 8.07 -12.26
CA SER A 114 5.05 8.53 -11.06
C SER A 114 4.72 7.65 -9.87
N LEU A 115 5.75 7.04 -9.28
CA LEU A 115 5.62 6.30 -8.02
C LEU A 115 5.17 7.22 -6.88
N GLU A 116 5.67 8.47 -6.82
CA GLU A 116 5.29 9.42 -5.79
C GLU A 116 3.78 9.69 -5.78
N GLU A 117 3.17 9.86 -6.96
CA GLU A 117 1.73 10.06 -7.09
C GLU A 117 0.93 8.82 -6.62
N ASP A 118 1.41 7.60 -6.93
CA ASP A 118 0.77 6.37 -6.42
C ASP A 118 0.88 6.24 -4.91
N LEU A 119 2.02 6.57 -4.33
CA LEU A 119 2.21 6.50 -2.89
C LEU A 119 1.43 7.60 -2.15
N MET A 120 1.22 8.77 -2.78
CA MET A 120 0.48 9.90 -2.20
C MET A 120 -0.99 9.57 -1.93
N ARG A 121 -1.63 8.71 -2.75
CA ARG A 121 -3.05 8.32 -2.54
C ARG A 121 -3.25 7.31 -1.42
N ARG A 122 -2.18 6.73 -0.86
CA ARG A 122 -2.26 5.71 0.20
C ARG A 122 -2.74 6.29 1.52
N ASP A 123 -3.13 5.42 2.44
CA ASP A 123 -3.74 5.80 3.72
C ASP A 123 -2.73 6.41 4.70
N PHE A 124 -1.67 5.67 5.03
CA PHE A 124 -0.71 6.06 6.07
C PHE A 124 0.73 6.05 5.54
N THR A 125 1.56 6.92 6.11
CA THR A 125 2.98 7.06 5.75
C THR A 125 3.73 5.73 5.84
N ILE A 126 3.46 4.94 6.87
CA ILE A 126 4.07 3.62 7.09
C ILE A 126 3.68 2.57 6.03
N ASN A 127 2.61 2.79 5.26
CA ASN A 127 2.16 1.96 4.15
C ASN A 127 2.48 2.58 2.78
N ALA A 128 3.03 3.80 2.77
CA ALA A 128 3.45 4.54 1.57
C ALA A 128 4.97 4.43 1.35
N LEU A 129 5.51 3.26 1.62
CA LEU A 129 6.90 2.87 1.39
C LEU A 129 7.00 1.95 0.19
N ALA A 130 8.11 2.05 -0.53
CA ALA A 130 8.45 1.13 -1.60
C ALA A 130 9.89 0.62 -1.45
N VAL A 131 10.18 -0.54 -2.04
CA VAL A 131 11.54 -1.11 -2.10
C VAL A 131 11.81 -1.56 -3.54
N ASN A 132 12.97 -1.18 -4.08
CA ASN A 132 13.41 -1.59 -5.40
C ASN A 132 14.22 -2.90 -5.35
N ASP A 133 14.62 -3.41 -6.51
CA ASP A 133 15.45 -4.61 -6.66
C ASP A 133 16.92 -4.44 -6.21
N GLN A 134 17.34 -3.21 -5.92
CA GLN A 134 18.62 -2.88 -5.29
C GLN A 134 18.53 -2.80 -3.76
N GLU A 135 17.39 -3.22 -3.18
CA GLU A 135 17.15 -3.20 -1.73
C GLU A 135 17.06 -1.78 -1.14
N GLU A 136 16.89 -0.76 -1.99
CA GLU A 136 16.75 0.62 -1.54
C GLU A 136 15.29 0.94 -1.21
N ILE A 137 15.09 1.58 -0.06
CA ILE A 137 13.78 2.08 0.36
C ILE A 137 13.51 3.43 -0.31
N VAL A 138 12.34 3.55 -0.92
CA VAL A 138 11.80 4.82 -1.43
C VAL A 138 10.74 5.31 -0.44
N ASP A 139 10.99 6.46 0.17
CA ASP A 139 10.14 7.09 1.18
C ASP A 139 9.99 8.58 0.91
N TYR A 140 8.84 8.97 0.33
CA TYR A 140 8.53 10.38 0.03
C TYR A 140 7.83 11.10 1.19
N PHE A 141 7.23 10.36 2.12
CA PHE A 141 6.29 10.91 3.11
C PHE A 141 6.72 10.71 4.57
N GLY A 142 7.96 10.27 4.80
CA GLY A 142 8.51 10.10 6.15
C GLY A 142 8.01 8.84 6.87
N GLY A 143 7.64 7.80 6.13
CA GLY A 143 7.14 6.55 6.70
C GLY A 143 8.17 5.83 7.56
N ILE A 144 9.45 5.88 7.22
CA ILE A 144 10.53 5.29 8.03
C ILE A 144 10.64 5.99 9.38
N GLU A 145 10.60 7.33 9.40
CA GLU A 145 10.63 8.09 10.66
C GLU A 145 9.40 7.78 11.54
N ASP A 146 8.21 7.65 10.92
CA ASP A 146 7.00 7.29 11.64
C ASP A 146 7.03 5.84 12.15
N LEU A 147 7.65 4.91 11.44
CA LEU A 147 7.91 3.54 11.94
C LEU A 147 8.82 3.54 13.18
N GLU A 148 9.90 4.31 13.15
CA GLU A 148 10.84 4.44 14.28
C GLU A 148 10.21 5.09 15.50
N ARG A 149 9.29 6.04 15.28
CA ARG A 149 8.56 6.74 16.34
C ARG A 149 7.30 6.00 16.79
N GLU A 150 6.98 4.87 16.17
CA GLU A 150 5.77 4.11 16.45
C GLU A 150 4.48 4.95 16.25
N ILE A 151 4.40 5.68 15.12
CA ILE A 151 3.32 6.61 14.81
C ILE A 151 2.50 6.13 13.60
N ILE A 152 1.17 6.22 13.72
CA ILE A 152 0.23 6.11 12.60
C ILE A 152 -0.15 7.52 12.16
N ARG A 153 0.32 7.93 10.99
CA ARG A 153 0.06 9.24 10.37
C ARG A 153 -0.53 9.06 8.98
N CYS A 154 -1.58 9.82 8.64
CA CYS A 154 -2.09 9.89 7.26
C CYS A 154 -1.04 10.46 6.31
N VAL A 155 -1.04 9.98 5.07
CA VAL A 155 -0.33 10.64 3.98
C VAL A 155 -1.06 11.95 3.64
N GLY A 156 -0.37 13.09 3.67
CA GLY A 156 -0.97 14.38 3.39
C GLY A 156 -1.97 14.85 4.44
N ASN A 157 -3.11 15.37 4.01
CA ASN A 157 -4.14 15.93 4.90
C ASN A 157 -5.11 14.85 5.38
N PRO A 158 -5.18 14.53 6.69
CA PRO A 158 -6.05 13.49 7.21
C PRO A 158 -7.54 13.77 7.01
N MET A 159 -7.97 15.04 7.00
CA MET A 159 -9.36 15.40 6.71
C MET A 159 -9.75 15.00 5.28
N GLU A 160 -8.87 15.21 4.32
CA GLU A 160 -9.09 14.81 2.92
C GLU A 160 -9.09 13.29 2.80
N ARG A 161 -8.07 12.61 3.34
CA ARG A 161 -7.94 11.14 3.29
C ARG A 161 -9.15 10.40 3.86
N PHE A 162 -9.72 10.89 4.97
CA PHE A 162 -10.90 10.26 5.57
C PHE A 162 -12.22 10.64 4.90
N ASN A 163 -12.29 11.77 4.19
CA ASN A 163 -13.43 12.09 3.33
C ASN A 163 -13.42 11.30 2.01
N GLU A 164 -12.26 10.89 1.51
CA GLU A 164 -12.16 9.99 0.36
C GLU A 164 -12.66 8.58 0.70
N ASP A 165 -12.11 7.97 1.74
CA ASP A 165 -12.53 6.65 2.24
C ASP A 165 -12.61 6.64 3.76
N ALA A 166 -13.82 6.72 4.29
CA ALA A 166 -14.06 6.75 5.73
C ALA A 166 -13.59 5.46 6.45
N LEU A 167 -13.46 4.33 5.74
CA LEU A 167 -12.92 3.09 6.31
C LEU A 167 -11.47 3.26 6.79
N ARG A 168 -10.71 4.21 6.22
CA ARG A 168 -9.35 4.51 6.67
C ARG A 168 -9.29 4.89 8.16
N MET A 169 -10.37 5.44 8.73
CA MET A 169 -10.45 5.71 10.18
C MET A 169 -10.40 4.42 10.99
N MET A 170 -11.14 3.37 10.59
CA MET A 170 -11.05 2.05 11.23
C MET A 170 -9.69 1.40 11.01
N ARG A 171 -9.11 1.56 9.82
CA ARG A 171 -7.76 1.07 9.52
C ARG A 171 -6.70 1.72 10.42
N ALA A 172 -6.81 3.03 10.73
CA ALA A 172 -5.92 3.72 11.67
C ALA A 172 -5.96 3.07 13.07
N VAL A 173 -7.17 2.83 13.59
CA VAL A 173 -7.36 2.16 14.88
C VAL A 173 -6.82 0.74 14.86
N ARG A 174 -7.08 -0.01 13.78
CA ARG A 174 -6.55 -1.37 13.61
C ARG A 174 -5.03 -1.39 13.61
N PHE A 175 -4.38 -0.56 12.81
CA PHE A 175 -2.92 -0.52 12.75
C PHE A 175 -2.31 -0.08 14.08
N ALA A 176 -2.94 0.90 14.77
CA ALA A 176 -2.49 1.29 16.10
C ALA A 176 -2.52 0.10 17.09
N GLY A 177 -3.59 -0.70 17.08
CA GLY A 177 -3.69 -1.91 17.90
C GLY A 177 -2.71 -3.00 17.48
N GLN A 178 -2.64 -3.33 16.19
CA GLN A 178 -1.79 -4.42 15.68
C GLN A 178 -0.30 -4.17 15.82
N LEU A 179 0.12 -2.92 15.69
CA LEU A 179 1.53 -2.54 15.74
C LEU A 179 1.96 -2.03 17.13
N GLY A 180 1.00 -1.70 18.01
CA GLY A 180 1.26 -1.04 19.27
C GLY A 180 1.63 0.44 19.13
N PHE A 181 1.26 1.06 18.00
CA PHE A 181 1.64 2.42 17.64
C PHE A 181 0.61 3.45 18.11
N THR A 182 1.06 4.70 18.27
CA THR A 182 0.20 5.83 18.61
C THR A 182 -0.30 6.52 17.36
N ILE A 183 -1.60 6.89 17.32
CA ILE A 183 -2.14 7.69 16.23
C ILE A 183 -1.69 9.15 16.42
N GLU A 184 -1.11 9.73 15.37
CA GLU A 184 -0.66 11.12 15.35
C GLU A 184 -1.83 12.09 15.61
N SER A 185 -1.54 13.24 16.24
CA SER A 185 -2.56 14.14 16.79
C SER A 185 -3.55 14.68 15.74
N ASP A 186 -3.09 15.10 14.57
CA ASP A 186 -3.97 15.65 13.53
C ASP A 186 -4.79 14.53 12.86
N THR A 187 -4.19 13.35 12.67
CA THR A 187 -4.87 12.14 12.22
C THR A 187 -5.97 11.74 13.23
N PHE A 188 -5.67 11.74 14.53
CA PHE A 188 -6.66 11.43 15.57
C PHE A 188 -7.79 12.45 15.65
N ASN A 189 -7.47 13.74 15.55
CA ASN A 189 -8.48 14.82 15.55
C ASN A 189 -9.40 14.73 14.32
N ALA A 190 -8.86 14.37 13.15
CA ALA A 190 -9.67 14.13 11.96
C ALA A 190 -10.64 12.94 12.14
N ILE A 191 -10.21 11.85 12.79
CA ILE A 191 -11.08 10.70 13.15
C ILE A 191 -12.22 11.19 14.03
N ARG A 192 -11.92 11.96 15.10
CA ARG A 192 -12.96 12.49 16.01
C ARG A 192 -13.98 13.35 15.28
N THR A 193 -13.54 14.15 14.33
CA THR A 193 -14.37 15.08 13.56
C THR A 193 -15.26 14.34 12.56
N LEU A 194 -14.69 13.34 11.86
CA LEU A 194 -15.34 12.67 10.72
C LEU A 194 -15.97 11.32 11.04
N LYS A 195 -15.92 10.86 12.28
CA LYS A 195 -16.40 9.53 12.70
C LYS A 195 -17.82 9.18 12.25
N ALA A 196 -18.71 10.17 12.11
CA ALA A 196 -20.07 9.98 11.63
C ALA A 196 -20.11 9.50 10.16
N ASN A 197 -19.07 9.76 9.37
CA ASN A 197 -18.98 9.27 7.98
C ASN A 197 -18.85 7.74 7.90
N LEU A 198 -18.51 7.05 8.99
CA LEU A 198 -18.51 5.60 9.04
C LEU A 198 -19.90 5.00 8.79
N GLU A 199 -20.98 5.70 9.11
CA GLU A 199 -22.35 5.27 8.82
C GLU A 199 -22.62 5.07 7.31
N ARG A 200 -21.78 5.67 6.46
CA ARG A 200 -21.86 5.56 4.99
C ARG A 200 -20.99 4.43 4.41
N VAL A 201 -20.17 3.79 5.24
CA VAL A 201 -19.34 2.67 4.82
C VAL A 201 -20.15 1.38 4.83
N ALA A 202 -20.02 0.56 3.78
CA ALA A 202 -20.68 -0.75 3.72
C ALA A 202 -20.29 -1.63 4.92
N VAL A 203 -21.28 -2.23 5.55
CA VAL A 203 -21.10 -3.03 6.78
C VAL A 203 -20.12 -4.19 6.57
N GLU A 204 -20.12 -4.78 5.38
CA GLU A 204 -19.22 -5.87 5.00
C GLU A 204 -17.74 -5.44 5.07
N ARG A 205 -17.43 -4.22 4.64
CA ARG A 205 -16.09 -3.66 4.73
C ARG A 205 -15.67 -3.40 6.18
N MET A 206 -16.59 -2.81 6.97
CA MET A 206 -16.33 -2.58 8.39
C MET A 206 -16.14 -3.89 9.15
N LYS A 207 -16.93 -4.93 8.81
CA LYS A 207 -16.80 -6.27 9.39
C LYS A 207 -15.39 -6.84 9.18
N VAL A 208 -14.85 -6.76 7.96
CA VAL A 208 -13.49 -7.24 7.64
C VAL A 208 -12.43 -6.53 8.48
N GLU A 209 -12.51 -5.20 8.61
CA GLU A 209 -11.55 -4.46 9.45
C GLU A 209 -11.71 -4.82 10.94
N PHE A 210 -12.94 -4.97 11.41
CA PHE A 210 -13.24 -5.35 12.79
C PHE A 210 -12.75 -6.77 13.12
N GLU A 211 -12.97 -7.73 12.22
CA GLU A 211 -12.44 -9.09 12.37
C GLU A 211 -10.90 -9.09 12.47
N LYS A 212 -10.23 -8.29 11.62
CA LYS A 212 -8.77 -8.12 11.68
C LYS A 212 -8.32 -7.48 13.00
N MET A 213 -9.11 -6.59 13.61
CA MET A 213 -8.80 -6.02 14.94
C MET A 213 -8.88 -7.07 16.05
N ILE A 214 -9.94 -7.90 16.02
CA ILE A 214 -10.15 -8.92 17.07
C ILE A 214 -9.14 -10.05 16.97
N LEU A 215 -8.77 -10.44 15.75
CA LEU A 215 -7.82 -11.54 15.50
C LEU A 215 -6.35 -11.10 15.63
N SER A 216 -6.10 -9.82 15.87
CA SER A 216 -4.75 -9.33 16.12
C SER A 216 -4.27 -9.70 17.52
N PRO A 217 -2.96 -10.03 17.66
CA PRO A 217 -2.36 -10.34 18.94
C PRO A 217 -2.41 -9.16 19.92
#